data_c82556cfa6ddd07b4d68d289f8a89f43
#
_entry.id   c82556cfa6ddd07b4d68d289f8a89f43
#
_cell.length_a   1.000
_cell.length_b   1.000
_cell.length_c   1.000
_cell.angle_alpha   90.00
_cell.angle_beta   90.00
_cell.angle_gamma   90.00
#
_symmetry.space_group_name_H-M   'P 1'
#
loop_
_entity.id
_entity.type
_entity.pdbx_description
1 polymer ?
#
loop_
_entity_poly.entity_id
_entity_poly.type
_entity_poly.pdbx_seq_one_letter_code
_entity_poly.pdbx_strand_id
1 'polypeptide(L)'
;MTDQALAQLLVQLFTAIKLLSGYPMPAELPEIHQLPRTQLEARICAGPCGVKAFYLPGEGVFIDASLDVEHDLRDRSVLLHELVHHVQGVAGKFSTLPQCDAWYAREFEAYQIQNDYLRQEGSRSRFQMGGYVHNCALSPDDR
;
A
#
# COMPACT_ATOMS: atom_id res chain seq x y z
N MET A 1 9.35 4.44 16.38
CA MET A 1 7.95 4.92 16.46
C MET A 1 7.19 4.04 17.44
N THR A 2 6.44 4.65 18.35
CA THR A 2 5.64 3.89 19.30
C THR A 2 4.40 3.30 18.63
N ASP A 3 3.79 2.31 19.27
CA ASP A 3 2.54 1.74 18.77
C ASP A 3 1.43 2.80 18.71
N GLN A 4 1.41 3.70 19.70
CA GLN A 4 0.43 4.78 19.72
C GLN A 4 0.65 5.76 18.55
N ALA A 5 1.90 6.12 18.29
CA ALA A 5 2.22 7.00 17.17
C ALA A 5 1.85 6.36 15.83
N LEU A 6 2.08 5.06 15.69
CA LEU A 6 1.69 4.33 14.49
C LEU A 6 0.17 4.32 14.33
N ALA A 7 -0.56 4.03 15.41
CA ALA A 7 -2.02 4.02 15.36
C ALA A 7 -2.57 5.38 14.94
N GLN A 8 -2.01 6.47 15.46
CA GLN A 8 -2.41 7.82 15.10
C GLN A 8 -2.10 8.10 13.63
N LEU A 9 -0.92 7.68 13.15
CA LEU A 9 -0.56 7.84 11.75
C LEU A 9 -1.53 7.09 10.85
N LEU A 10 -1.90 5.86 11.20
CA LEU A 10 -2.85 5.09 10.39
C LEU A 10 -4.20 5.81 10.29
N VAL A 11 -4.69 6.36 11.39
CA VAL A 11 -5.94 7.12 11.36
C VAL A 11 -5.82 8.32 10.43
N GLN A 12 -4.70 9.04 10.49
CA GLN A 12 -4.46 10.19 9.61
C GLN A 12 -4.43 9.76 8.15
N LEU A 13 -3.75 8.66 7.83
CA LEU A 13 -3.64 8.18 6.45
C LEU A 13 -4.97 7.67 5.92
N PHE A 14 -5.73 6.93 6.71
CA PHE A 14 -7.06 6.50 6.29
C PHE A 14 -8.02 7.68 6.13
N THR A 15 -7.88 8.71 6.95
CA THR A 15 -8.65 9.94 6.78
C THR A 15 -8.32 10.60 5.44
N ALA A 16 -7.03 10.67 5.09
CA ALA A 16 -6.61 11.20 3.80
C ALA A 16 -7.17 10.37 2.65
N ILE A 17 -7.11 9.05 2.74
CA ILE A 17 -7.68 8.15 1.72
C ILE A 17 -9.17 8.43 1.56
N LYS A 18 -9.91 8.54 2.67
CA LYS A 18 -11.33 8.83 2.62
C LYS A 18 -11.62 10.14 1.89
N LEU A 19 -10.88 11.20 2.23
CA LEU A 19 -11.09 12.51 1.62
C LEU A 19 -10.71 12.54 0.14
N LEU A 20 -9.69 11.78 -0.25
CA LEU A 20 -9.22 11.76 -1.63
C LEU A 20 -10.03 10.83 -2.53
N SER A 21 -10.58 9.77 -2.00
CA SER A 21 -11.16 8.69 -2.81
C SER A 21 -12.62 8.38 -2.52
N GLY A 22 -13.10 8.77 -1.34
CA GLY A 22 -14.44 8.40 -0.90
C GLY A 22 -14.56 7.04 -0.21
N TYR A 23 -13.47 6.27 -0.11
CA TYR A 23 -13.52 5.04 0.68
C TYR A 23 -13.83 5.35 2.14
N PRO A 24 -14.74 4.59 2.77
CA PRO A 24 -15.02 4.80 4.18
C PRO A 24 -13.84 4.39 5.05
N MET A 25 -13.79 4.96 6.26
CA MET A 25 -12.82 4.53 7.26
C MET A 25 -13.05 3.04 7.55
N PRO A 26 -11.99 2.22 7.59
CA PRO A 26 -12.16 0.82 7.93
C PRO A 26 -12.58 0.68 9.40
N ALA A 27 -13.42 -0.32 9.69
CA ALA A 27 -13.84 -0.60 11.06
C ALA A 27 -12.66 -1.09 11.91
N GLU A 28 -11.74 -1.80 11.29
CA GLU A 28 -10.53 -2.30 11.95
C GLU A 28 -9.31 -1.85 11.17
N LEU A 29 -8.26 -1.43 11.91
CA LEU A 29 -6.99 -1.10 11.30
C LEU A 29 -6.24 -2.38 10.96
N PRO A 30 -5.55 -2.42 9.80
CA PRO A 30 -4.72 -3.57 9.49
C PRO A 30 -3.50 -3.63 10.39
N GLU A 31 -2.95 -4.82 10.58
CA GLU A 31 -1.66 -4.97 11.24
C GLU A 31 -0.56 -4.45 10.33
N ILE A 32 0.44 -3.82 10.94
CA ILE A 32 1.61 -3.31 10.22
C ILE A 32 2.83 -4.07 10.72
N HIS A 33 3.49 -4.75 9.79
CA HIS A 33 4.68 -5.55 10.07
C HIS A 33 5.90 -4.85 9.47
N GLN A 34 6.83 -4.44 10.32
CA GLN A 34 8.07 -3.83 9.86
C GLN A 34 9.16 -4.89 9.89
N LEU A 35 9.69 -5.21 8.73
CA LEU A 35 10.66 -6.29 8.57
C LEU A 35 11.95 -5.79 7.93
N PRO A 36 13.11 -6.36 8.30
CA PRO A 36 14.33 -6.14 7.52
C PRO A 36 14.11 -6.54 6.06
N ARG A 37 14.79 -5.86 5.14
CA ARG A 37 14.60 -6.07 3.71
C ARG A 37 14.68 -7.53 3.30
N THR A 38 15.67 -8.27 3.79
CA THR A 38 15.85 -9.66 3.40
C THR A 38 14.66 -10.52 3.80
N GLN A 39 14.08 -10.27 4.98
CA GLN A 39 12.89 -10.99 5.42
C GLN A 39 11.66 -10.58 4.64
N LEU A 40 11.56 -9.29 4.31
CA LEU A 40 10.47 -8.78 3.49
C LEU A 40 10.49 -9.44 2.11
N GLU A 41 11.64 -9.47 1.47
CA GLU A 41 11.79 -10.06 0.14
C GLU A 41 11.56 -11.57 0.17
N ALA A 42 12.01 -12.25 1.21
CA ALA A 42 11.80 -13.68 1.34
C ALA A 42 10.32 -14.03 1.49
N ARG A 43 9.54 -13.12 2.04
CA ARG A 43 8.10 -13.34 2.24
C ARG A 43 7.33 -13.34 0.92
N ILE A 44 7.72 -12.53 -0.06
CA ILE A 44 6.94 -12.30 -1.26
C ILE A 44 7.69 -12.58 -2.56
N CYS A 45 9.01 -12.64 -2.53
CA CYS A 45 9.84 -12.85 -3.69
C CYS A 45 10.68 -14.11 -3.54
N ALA A 46 11.13 -14.66 -4.67
CA ALA A 46 12.04 -15.81 -4.64
C ALA A 46 13.49 -15.40 -4.31
N GLY A 47 13.78 -14.11 -4.26
CA GLY A 47 15.10 -13.56 -3.98
C GLY A 47 15.03 -12.04 -3.98
N PRO A 48 16.18 -11.36 -4.04
CA PRO A 48 16.17 -9.89 -4.05
C PRO A 48 15.29 -9.36 -5.17
N CYS A 49 14.34 -8.48 -4.85
CA CYS A 49 13.37 -7.97 -5.82
C CYS A 49 13.09 -6.48 -5.65
N GLY A 50 13.73 -5.82 -4.67
CA GLY A 50 13.57 -4.38 -4.47
C GLY A 50 12.23 -3.96 -3.92
N VAL A 51 11.37 -4.90 -3.51
CA VAL A 51 10.08 -4.55 -2.91
C VAL A 51 10.30 -3.84 -1.59
N LYS A 52 9.55 -2.77 -1.34
CA LYS A 52 9.64 -1.99 -0.10
C LYS A 52 8.44 -2.16 0.80
N ALA A 53 7.32 -2.58 0.24
CA ALA A 53 6.08 -2.80 0.98
C ALA A 53 5.13 -3.65 0.15
N PHE A 54 4.24 -4.34 0.84
CA PHE A 54 3.15 -5.06 0.19
C PHE A 54 2.02 -5.28 1.19
N TYR A 55 0.85 -5.60 0.68
CA TYR A 55 -0.34 -5.89 1.46
C TYR A 55 -0.80 -7.31 1.17
N LEU A 56 -1.08 -8.07 2.23
CA LEU A 56 -1.66 -9.41 2.10
C LEU A 56 -3.01 -9.43 2.82
N PRO A 57 -4.08 -9.72 2.11
CA PRO A 57 -5.41 -9.82 2.74
C PRO A 57 -5.40 -10.79 3.93
N GLY A 58 -5.97 -10.36 5.04
CA GLY A 58 -6.02 -11.16 6.26
C GLY A 58 -4.74 -11.14 7.10
N GLU A 59 -3.64 -10.66 6.56
CA GLU A 59 -2.37 -10.59 7.29
C GLU A 59 -1.93 -9.16 7.56
N GLY A 60 -2.27 -8.22 6.68
CA GLY A 60 -1.96 -6.81 6.86
C GLY A 60 -0.90 -6.28 5.93
N VAL A 61 -0.27 -5.20 6.35
CA VAL A 61 0.75 -4.48 5.58
C VAL A 61 2.13 -4.86 6.08
N PHE A 62 3.02 -5.15 5.14
CA PHE A 62 4.41 -5.45 5.41
C PHE A 62 5.27 -4.35 4.80
N ILE A 63 6.12 -3.73 5.60
CA ILE A 63 6.99 -2.64 5.11
C ILE A 63 8.44 -2.89 5.52
N ASP A 64 9.34 -2.41 4.66
CA ASP A 64 10.77 -2.42 4.95
C ASP A 64 11.01 -1.56 6.20
N ALA A 65 11.68 -2.13 7.20
CA ALA A 65 11.93 -1.46 8.47
C ALA A 65 12.79 -0.20 8.31
N SER A 66 13.50 -0.05 7.19
CA SER A 66 14.29 1.16 6.93
C SER A 66 13.46 2.35 6.47
N LEU A 67 12.19 2.16 6.12
CA LEU A 67 11.33 3.27 5.73
C LEU A 67 11.02 4.13 6.96
N ASP A 68 11.13 5.43 6.79
CA ASP A 68 10.80 6.42 7.82
C ASP A 68 9.44 7.02 7.52
N VAL A 69 8.39 6.27 7.83
CA VAL A 69 7.02 6.69 7.52
C VAL A 69 6.56 7.86 8.40
N GLU A 70 7.24 8.08 9.52
CA GLU A 70 6.89 9.15 10.44
C GLU A 70 7.39 10.52 9.96
N HIS A 71 8.60 10.58 9.39
CA HIS A 71 9.24 11.84 9.06
C HIS A 71 9.50 12.05 7.57
N ASP A 72 9.43 11.01 6.76
CA ASP A 72 9.68 11.12 5.32
C ASP A 72 8.36 10.97 4.57
N LEU A 73 7.96 12.01 3.88
CA LEU A 73 6.66 12.04 3.19
C LEU A 73 6.59 11.00 2.08
N ARG A 74 7.69 10.80 1.35
CA ARG A 74 7.70 9.81 0.27
C ARG A 74 7.55 8.40 0.84
N ASP A 75 8.27 8.08 1.92
CA ASP A 75 8.14 6.79 2.60
C ASP A 75 6.72 6.61 3.16
N ARG A 76 6.16 7.68 3.74
CA ARG A 76 4.78 7.63 4.25
C ARG A 76 3.79 7.34 3.14
N SER A 77 4.02 7.88 1.96
CA SER A 77 3.12 7.62 0.83
C SER A 77 3.17 6.16 0.37
N VAL A 78 4.29 5.48 0.57
CA VAL A 78 4.39 4.04 0.29
C VAL A 78 3.49 3.27 1.25
N LEU A 79 3.49 3.62 2.53
CA LEU A 79 2.56 3.02 3.49
C LEU A 79 1.10 3.31 3.07
N LEU A 80 0.80 4.54 2.72
CA LEU A 80 -0.55 4.91 2.27
C LEU A 80 -1.00 4.05 1.08
N HIS A 81 -0.10 3.79 0.13
CA HIS A 81 -0.41 2.94 -1.02
C HIS A 81 -0.91 1.55 -0.57
N GLU A 82 -0.23 0.94 0.41
CA GLU A 82 -0.64 -0.37 0.90
C GLU A 82 -1.95 -0.29 1.68
N LEU A 83 -2.19 0.82 2.39
CA LEU A 83 -3.47 1.03 3.08
C LEU A 83 -4.63 1.16 2.11
N VAL A 84 -4.39 1.69 0.91
CA VAL A 84 -5.42 1.71 -0.15
C VAL A 84 -5.84 0.28 -0.50
N HIS A 85 -4.88 -0.64 -0.60
CA HIS A 85 -5.23 -2.05 -0.86
C HIS A 85 -6.11 -2.62 0.25
N HIS A 86 -5.90 -2.21 1.49
CA HIS A 86 -6.76 -2.66 2.58
C HIS A 86 -8.22 -2.21 2.38
N VAL A 87 -8.44 -0.93 2.08
CA VAL A 87 -9.81 -0.43 1.86
C VAL A 87 -10.44 -0.99 0.59
N GLN A 88 -9.64 -1.24 -0.45
CA GLN A 88 -10.13 -1.94 -1.64
C GLN A 88 -10.65 -3.32 -1.29
N GLY A 89 -9.91 -4.06 -0.47
CA GLY A 89 -10.30 -5.39 -0.04
C GLY A 89 -11.57 -5.38 0.81
N VAL A 90 -11.65 -4.45 1.75
CA VAL A 90 -12.84 -4.32 2.61
C VAL A 90 -14.08 -3.98 1.76
N ALA A 91 -13.92 -3.10 0.76
CA ALA A 91 -15.02 -2.69 -0.11
C ALA A 91 -15.37 -3.76 -1.17
N GLY A 92 -14.50 -4.74 -1.37
CA GLY A 92 -14.67 -5.72 -2.43
C GLY A 92 -14.58 -5.14 -3.83
N LYS A 93 -13.89 -4.00 -3.98
CA LYS A 93 -13.79 -3.31 -5.26
C LYS A 93 -12.91 -4.13 -6.21
N PHE A 94 -13.32 -4.18 -7.47
CA PHE A 94 -12.65 -4.92 -8.54
C PHE A 94 -12.72 -6.45 -8.39
N SER A 95 -13.44 -6.98 -7.40
CA SER A 95 -13.48 -8.42 -7.12
C SER A 95 -14.15 -9.23 -8.23
N THR A 96 -14.95 -8.60 -9.09
CA THR A 96 -15.63 -9.28 -10.19
C THR A 96 -14.81 -9.34 -11.48
N LEU A 97 -13.67 -8.65 -11.52
CA LEU A 97 -12.81 -8.65 -12.68
C LEU A 97 -11.93 -9.90 -12.73
N PRO A 98 -11.48 -10.34 -13.92
CA PRO A 98 -10.44 -11.35 -14.00
C PRO A 98 -9.20 -10.94 -13.20
N GLN A 99 -8.44 -11.94 -12.73
CA GLN A 99 -7.35 -11.71 -11.78
C GLN A 99 -6.36 -10.63 -12.21
N CYS A 100 -5.88 -10.67 -13.45
CA CYS A 100 -4.92 -9.69 -13.93
C CYS A 100 -5.53 -8.31 -14.08
N ASP A 101 -6.78 -8.23 -14.54
CA ASP A 101 -7.49 -6.96 -14.65
C ASP A 101 -7.74 -6.36 -13.28
N ALA A 102 -8.11 -7.19 -12.32
CA ALA A 102 -8.34 -6.74 -10.94
C ALA A 102 -7.04 -6.23 -10.32
N TRP A 103 -5.93 -6.96 -10.51
CA TRP A 103 -4.62 -6.53 -10.01
C TRP A 103 -4.26 -5.16 -10.59
N TYR A 104 -4.40 -5.02 -11.90
CA TYR A 104 -4.06 -3.79 -12.60
C TYR A 104 -4.91 -2.63 -12.08
N ALA A 105 -6.22 -2.84 -11.94
CA ALA A 105 -7.13 -1.80 -11.47
C ALA A 105 -6.81 -1.37 -10.04
N ARG A 106 -6.49 -2.33 -9.17
CA ARG A 106 -6.12 -2.03 -7.78
C ARG A 106 -4.84 -1.19 -7.73
N GLU A 107 -3.81 -1.59 -8.49
CA GLU A 107 -2.54 -0.87 -8.50
C GLU A 107 -2.69 0.53 -9.10
N PHE A 108 -3.42 0.64 -10.21
CA PHE A 108 -3.66 1.93 -10.84
C PHE A 108 -4.33 2.91 -9.85
N GLU A 109 -5.36 2.46 -9.17
CA GLU A 109 -6.05 3.32 -8.21
C GLU A 109 -5.15 3.65 -7.01
N ALA A 110 -4.40 2.69 -6.52
CA ALA A 110 -3.52 2.92 -5.38
C ALA A 110 -2.43 3.95 -5.70
N TYR A 111 -1.82 3.87 -6.89
CA TYR A 111 -0.84 4.88 -7.31
C TYR A 111 -1.50 6.24 -7.50
N GLN A 112 -2.71 6.27 -8.03
CA GLN A 112 -3.42 7.53 -8.24
C GLN A 112 -3.67 8.23 -6.90
N ILE A 113 -4.16 7.50 -5.91
CA ILE A 113 -4.43 8.05 -4.58
C ILE A 113 -3.11 8.45 -3.90
N GLN A 114 -2.07 7.63 -4.02
CA GLN A 114 -0.74 7.93 -3.49
C GLN A 114 -0.21 9.25 -4.05
N ASN A 115 -0.32 9.44 -5.35
CA ASN A 115 0.14 10.66 -6.00
C ASN A 115 -0.71 11.87 -5.63
N ASP A 116 -2.02 11.69 -5.47
CA ASP A 116 -2.90 12.76 -5.01
C ASP A 116 -2.53 13.18 -3.59
N TYR A 117 -2.21 12.22 -2.74
CA TYR A 117 -1.74 12.51 -1.38
C TYR A 117 -0.44 13.31 -1.41
N LEU A 118 0.53 12.88 -2.21
CA LEU A 118 1.80 13.60 -2.33
C LEU A 118 1.58 15.03 -2.82
N ARG A 119 0.69 15.22 -3.80
CA ARG A 119 0.37 16.55 -4.31
C ARG A 119 -0.28 17.40 -3.23
N GLN A 120 -1.22 16.85 -2.49
CA GLN A 120 -1.91 17.57 -1.42
C GLN A 120 -0.94 18.03 -0.34
N GLU A 121 0.06 17.20 -0.05
CA GLU A 121 1.09 17.54 0.95
C GLU A 121 2.21 18.43 0.41
N GLY A 122 2.09 18.90 -0.83
CA GLY A 122 3.03 19.84 -1.42
C GLY A 122 4.28 19.21 -2.01
N SER A 123 4.32 17.90 -2.15
CA SER A 123 5.47 17.21 -2.73
C SER A 123 5.38 17.19 -4.25
N ARG A 124 6.52 17.29 -4.91
CA ARG A 124 6.63 17.11 -6.37
C ARG A 124 6.93 15.67 -6.74
N SER A 125 7.22 14.82 -5.77
CA SER A 125 7.46 13.40 -6.02
C SER A 125 6.21 12.73 -6.57
N ARG A 126 6.42 11.83 -7.53
CA ARG A 126 5.33 11.01 -8.07
C ARG A 126 5.84 9.60 -8.24
N PHE A 127 4.94 8.63 -8.04
CA PHE A 127 5.21 7.23 -8.30
C PHE A 127 4.54 6.85 -9.62
N GLN A 128 5.18 5.97 -10.36
CA GLN A 128 4.64 5.48 -11.61
C GLN A 128 4.41 3.99 -11.51
N MET A 129 3.28 3.56 -12.01
CA MET A 129 3.02 2.15 -12.18
C MET A 129 3.94 1.63 -13.27
N GLY A 130 4.76 0.62 -12.94
CA GLY A 130 5.71 0.06 -13.91
C GLY A 130 5.01 -0.64 -15.06
N GLY A 131 5.78 -0.91 -16.12
CA GLY A 131 5.27 -1.59 -17.31
C GLY A 131 5.29 -3.11 -17.22
N TYR A 132 5.21 -3.67 -16.06
CA TYR A 132 5.39 -5.09 -15.77
C TYR A 132 4.10 -5.87 -15.62
N VAL A 133 3.01 -5.26 -15.91
CA VAL A 133 1.67 -5.82 -15.68
C VAL A 133 1.41 -7.12 -16.41
N HIS A 134 2.12 -7.37 -17.48
CA HIS A 134 2.04 -8.64 -18.18
C HIS A 134 2.45 -9.83 -17.30
N ASN A 135 3.07 -9.57 -16.15
CA ASN A 135 3.50 -10.61 -15.22
C ASN A 135 2.57 -10.74 -14.02
N CYS A 136 1.40 -10.15 -14.05
CA CYS A 136 0.49 -10.17 -12.91
C CYS A 136 0.11 -11.59 -12.48
N ALA A 137 0.03 -12.52 -13.43
CA ALA A 137 -0.30 -13.92 -13.12
C ALA A 137 0.79 -14.61 -12.30
N LEU A 138 2.02 -14.03 -12.28
CA LEU A 138 3.14 -14.54 -11.52
C LEU A 138 3.31 -13.78 -10.20
N SER A 139 2.46 -12.81 -9.93
CA SER A 139 2.54 -12.04 -8.70
C SER A 139 2.20 -12.94 -7.51
N PRO A 140 3.08 -13.02 -6.51
CA PRO A 140 2.85 -13.93 -5.39
C PRO A 140 1.72 -13.50 -4.47
N ASP A 141 1.28 -12.27 -4.51
CA ASP A 141 0.35 -11.73 -3.54
C ASP A 141 -1.05 -11.46 -4.06
N ASP A 142 -1.30 -11.69 -5.30
CA ASP A 142 -2.65 -11.48 -5.84
C ASP A 142 -3.27 -10.13 -5.53
N ARG A 143 -2.47 -9.16 -5.32
CA ARG A 143 -2.96 -7.83 -4.97
C ARG A 143 -3.84 -7.24 -6.00
#